data_57e1060c1840d4fa842b0dc41e2af595
#
_entry.id   57e1060c1840d4fa842b0dc41e2af595
#
_cell.length_a   1.000
_cell.length_b   1.000
_cell.length_c   1.000
_cell.angle_alpha   90.00
_cell.angle_beta   90.00
_cell.angle_gamma   90.00
#
_symmetry.space_group_name_H-M   'P 1'
#
loop_
_entity.id
_entity.type
_entity.pdbx_description
1 polymer ?
#
loop_
_entity_poly.entity_id
_entity_poly.type
_entity_poly.pdbx_seq_one_letter_code
_entity_poly.pdbx_strand_id
1 'polypeptide(L)'
;MFKKKRFIAYLATVLLLVVSMIMTACGGPADTKKDAAQSGKQIEITDVTGQKVTLKKPAERVVVQLSASGGAFLTMAALQGKDVAKTIVGIDPYLSKLRTDMWDRYKSEVPELEKIPLIGNVNDKTFDVEKVISLNPDVIFMPLFFKDQY
;
A
#
# COMPACT_ATOMS: atom_id res chain seq x y z
N MET A 1 -12.03 26.36 -63.17
CA MET A 1 -12.96 26.36 -62.03
C MET A 1 -13.16 24.97 -61.41
N PHE A 2 -13.10 23.87 -62.14
CA PHE A 2 -13.28 22.48 -61.67
C PHE A 2 -12.17 21.91 -60.79
N LYS A 3 -10.91 22.26 -60.96
CA LYS A 3 -9.77 21.73 -60.18
C LYS A 3 -9.83 22.16 -58.68
N LYS A 4 -10.29 23.38 -58.38
CA LYS A 4 -10.36 23.93 -57.04
C LYS A 4 -11.44 23.24 -56.17
N LYS A 5 -12.59 22.86 -56.78
CA LYS A 5 -13.67 22.13 -56.11
C LYS A 5 -13.25 20.69 -55.71
N ARG A 6 -12.48 20.01 -56.57
CA ARG A 6 -11.96 18.67 -56.31
C ARG A 6 -10.90 18.70 -55.21
N PHE A 7 -10.04 19.71 -55.18
CA PHE A 7 -9.05 19.85 -54.14
C PHE A 7 -9.68 20.09 -52.76
N ILE A 8 -10.73 20.91 -52.69
CA ILE A 8 -11.49 21.14 -51.43
C ILE A 8 -12.19 19.87 -50.97
N ALA A 9 -12.75 19.08 -51.90
CA ALA A 9 -13.38 17.82 -51.55
C ALA A 9 -12.41 16.79 -50.99
N TYR A 10 -11.15 16.70 -51.57
CA TYR A 10 -10.09 15.83 -51.01
C TYR A 10 -9.62 16.30 -49.65
N LEU A 11 -9.49 17.61 -49.44
CA LEU A 11 -9.10 18.16 -48.14
C LEU A 11 -10.15 17.87 -47.06
N ALA A 12 -11.43 17.96 -47.43
CA ALA A 12 -12.54 17.66 -46.50
C ALA A 12 -12.59 16.16 -46.13
N THR A 13 -12.35 15.25 -47.08
CA THR A 13 -12.30 13.81 -46.81
C THR A 13 -11.11 13.39 -45.97
N VAL A 14 -9.92 13.99 -46.22
CA VAL A 14 -8.74 13.75 -45.39
C VAL A 14 -8.95 14.25 -43.98
N LEU A 15 -9.53 15.43 -43.81
CA LEU A 15 -9.84 15.99 -42.51
C LEU A 15 -10.85 15.12 -41.74
N LEU A 16 -11.85 14.59 -42.43
CA LEU A 16 -12.86 13.67 -41.82
C LEU A 16 -12.22 12.37 -41.36
N LEU A 17 -11.26 11.81 -42.14
CA LEU A 17 -10.54 10.60 -41.77
C LEU A 17 -9.59 10.81 -40.56
N VAL A 18 -8.94 11.97 -40.47
CA VAL A 18 -8.08 12.30 -39.33
C VAL A 18 -8.91 12.49 -38.06
N VAL A 19 -10.07 13.13 -38.12
CA VAL A 19 -10.97 13.29 -36.98
C VAL A 19 -11.52 11.95 -36.49
N SER A 20 -11.80 11.00 -37.40
CA SER A 20 -12.27 9.66 -37.00
C SER A 20 -11.19 8.82 -36.32
N MET A 21 -9.90 9.02 -36.63
CA MET A 21 -8.79 8.34 -35.93
C MET A 21 -8.53 8.88 -34.52
N ILE A 22 -8.87 10.13 -34.24
CA ILE A 22 -8.67 10.73 -32.92
C ILE A 22 -9.72 10.23 -31.91
N MET A 23 -10.92 9.84 -32.40
CA MET A 23 -12.00 9.33 -31.54
C MET A 23 -11.79 7.90 -31.02
N THR A 24 -10.88 7.13 -31.64
CA THR A 24 -10.58 5.74 -31.22
C THR A 24 -9.42 5.63 -30.24
N ALA A 25 -8.72 6.72 -29.94
CA ALA A 25 -7.59 6.75 -29.00
C ALA A 25 -8.00 7.15 -27.56
N CYS A 26 -9.27 7.44 -27.28
CA CYS A 26 -9.77 7.53 -25.93
C CYS A 26 -10.01 6.09 -25.46
N GLY A 27 -8.97 5.49 -24.86
CA GLY A 27 -9.10 4.34 -23.99
C GLY A 27 -10.26 4.59 -23.05
N GLY A 28 -11.12 3.60 -22.88
CA GLY A 28 -12.27 3.67 -21.98
C GLY A 28 -11.84 4.17 -20.60
N PRO A 29 -12.78 4.70 -19.83
CA PRO A 29 -12.50 5.13 -18.48
C PRO A 29 -11.85 3.95 -17.77
N ALA A 30 -10.62 4.11 -17.29
CA ALA A 30 -10.16 3.32 -16.20
C ALA A 30 -11.20 3.57 -15.09
N ASP A 31 -12.13 2.64 -14.96
CA ASP A 31 -12.92 2.53 -13.76
C ASP A 31 -11.96 2.35 -12.61
N THR A 32 -11.46 3.47 -12.11
CA THR A 32 -11.01 3.57 -10.75
C THR A 32 -12.30 3.45 -9.94
N LYS A 33 -12.87 2.26 -9.93
CA LYS A 33 -13.75 1.87 -8.85
C LYS A 33 -12.90 2.07 -7.60
N LYS A 34 -13.09 3.21 -6.93
CA LYS A 34 -12.98 3.25 -5.50
C LYS A 34 -13.75 2.03 -5.06
N ASP A 35 -13.05 0.99 -4.64
CA ASP A 35 -13.64 -0.09 -3.88
C ASP A 35 -14.15 0.53 -2.58
N ALA A 36 -15.32 1.16 -2.70
CA ALA A 36 -16.15 1.46 -1.56
C ALA A 36 -16.41 0.11 -0.89
N ALA A 37 -15.90 -0.01 0.33
CA ALA A 37 -16.26 -0.97 1.35
C ALA A 37 -17.03 -2.21 0.80
N GLN A 38 -16.31 -3.22 0.35
CA GLN A 38 -16.89 -4.55 0.21
C GLN A 38 -17.10 -5.15 1.61
N SER A 39 -18.12 -4.66 2.28
CA SER A 39 -18.71 -5.32 3.44
C SER A 39 -19.13 -6.72 3.00
N GLY A 40 -18.40 -7.75 3.44
CA GLY A 40 -18.79 -9.15 3.34
C GLY A 40 -17.96 -10.06 2.43
N LYS A 41 -16.98 -9.58 1.67
CA LYS A 41 -16.11 -10.46 0.88
C LYS A 41 -14.87 -10.83 1.68
N GLN A 42 -14.73 -12.10 1.99
CA GLN A 42 -13.55 -12.68 2.60
C GLN A 42 -12.32 -12.43 1.72
N ILE A 43 -11.21 -11.98 2.30
CA ILE A 43 -9.96 -11.71 1.61
C ILE A 43 -9.03 -12.88 1.86
N GLU A 44 -8.63 -13.61 0.81
CA GLU A 44 -7.63 -14.66 0.87
C GLU A 44 -6.31 -14.14 0.32
N ILE A 45 -5.25 -14.27 1.09
CA ILE A 45 -3.89 -13.87 0.74
C ILE A 45 -2.99 -15.11 0.87
N THR A 46 -2.10 -15.33 -0.07
CA THR A 46 -1.03 -16.32 0.09
C THR A 46 0.24 -15.58 0.48
N ASP A 47 0.81 -15.93 1.62
CA ASP A 47 2.05 -15.32 2.10
C ASP A 47 3.28 -15.85 1.35
N VAL A 48 4.46 -15.31 1.65
CA VAL A 48 5.73 -15.69 1.00
C VAL A 48 6.17 -17.12 1.33
N THR A 49 5.56 -17.79 2.32
CA THR A 49 5.80 -19.19 2.65
C THR A 49 4.84 -20.14 1.94
N GLY A 50 3.87 -19.60 1.19
CA GLY A 50 2.80 -20.33 0.55
C GLY A 50 1.60 -20.60 1.47
N GLN A 51 1.59 -20.08 2.69
CA GLN A 51 0.48 -20.24 3.61
C GLN A 51 -0.68 -19.31 3.24
N LYS A 52 -1.90 -19.85 3.27
CA LYS A 52 -3.11 -19.05 3.04
C LYS A 52 -3.57 -18.37 4.32
N VAL A 53 -3.72 -17.06 4.24
CA VAL A 53 -4.26 -16.22 5.31
C VAL A 53 -5.60 -15.67 4.86
N THR A 54 -6.61 -15.83 5.69
CA THR A 54 -7.97 -15.39 5.40
C THR A 54 -8.40 -14.31 6.36
N LEU A 55 -8.75 -13.15 5.81
CA LEU A 55 -9.28 -12.01 6.56
C LEU A 55 -10.77 -11.86 6.28
N LYS A 56 -11.57 -11.61 7.31
CA LYS A 56 -13.01 -11.36 7.18
C LYS A 56 -13.30 -9.95 6.63
N LYS A 57 -12.36 -9.04 6.79
CA LYS A 57 -12.39 -7.65 6.31
C LYS A 57 -10.97 -7.17 6.04
N PRO A 58 -10.76 -6.04 5.36
CA PRO A 58 -9.45 -5.40 5.29
C PRO A 58 -8.88 -5.18 6.70
N ALA A 59 -7.56 -5.42 6.85
CA ALA A 59 -6.88 -5.21 8.12
C ALA A 59 -6.83 -3.71 8.45
N GLU A 60 -7.30 -3.36 9.64
CA GLU A 60 -7.30 -1.99 10.17
C GLU A 60 -6.32 -1.83 11.33
N ARG A 61 -5.94 -2.94 11.95
CA ARG A 61 -5.06 -2.98 13.13
C ARG A 61 -3.87 -3.88 12.83
N VAL A 62 -2.73 -3.27 12.58
CA VAL A 62 -1.54 -3.96 12.12
C VAL A 62 -0.42 -3.83 13.14
N VAL A 63 0.20 -4.94 13.48
CA VAL A 63 1.45 -4.98 14.22
C VAL A 63 2.59 -5.21 13.21
N VAL A 64 3.69 -4.46 13.36
CA VAL A 64 4.82 -4.51 12.44
C VAL A 64 6.10 -4.88 13.19
N GLN A 65 6.63 -6.07 12.91
CA GLN A 65 7.99 -6.46 13.24
C GLN A 65 8.90 -6.09 12.08
N LEU A 66 9.99 -5.41 12.38
CA LEU A 66 10.89 -4.87 11.37
C LEU A 66 12.22 -5.60 11.36
N SER A 67 12.83 -5.66 10.20
CA SER A 67 14.27 -5.76 10.05
C SER A 67 14.89 -4.36 10.02
N ALA A 68 16.20 -4.26 10.13
CA ALA A 68 16.94 -2.99 10.05
C ALA A 68 16.63 -2.16 8.77
N SER A 69 16.10 -2.80 7.73
CA SER A 69 15.71 -2.15 6.46
C SER A 69 14.34 -1.46 6.48
N GLY A 70 13.56 -1.59 7.56
CA GLY A 70 12.24 -0.97 7.68
C GLY A 70 11.06 -1.78 7.11
N GLY A 71 11.31 -2.80 6.28
CA GLY A 71 10.35 -3.82 5.86
C GLY A 71 8.93 -3.33 5.54
N ALA A 72 7.95 -3.96 6.18
CA ALA A 72 6.54 -3.68 5.95
C ALA A 72 6.13 -2.24 6.29
N PHE A 73 6.79 -1.58 7.26
CA PHE A 73 6.51 -0.17 7.58
C PHE A 73 6.70 0.73 6.36
N LEU A 74 7.81 0.60 5.63
CA LEU A 74 8.09 1.44 4.46
C LEU A 74 7.06 1.24 3.36
N THR A 75 6.65 0.00 3.13
CA THR A 75 5.60 -0.32 2.15
C THR A 75 4.27 0.30 2.55
N MET A 76 3.87 0.16 3.82
CA MET A 76 2.66 0.75 4.35
C MET A 76 2.70 2.29 4.26
N ALA A 77 3.81 2.91 4.64
CA ALA A 77 3.99 4.36 4.56
C ALA A 77 3.93 4.88 3.12
N ALA A 78 4.49 4.14 2.16
CA ALA A 78 4.42 4.49 0.74
C ALA A 78 2.98 4.41 0.18
N LEU A 79 2.18 3.46 0.64
CA LEU A 79 0.79 3.25 0.18
C LEU A 79 -0.22 4.15 0.90
N GLN A 80 -0.04 4.40 2.19
CA GLN A 80 -1.00 5.09 3.05
C GLN A 80 -0.62 6.56 3.32
N GLY A 81 0.62 6.95 3.02
CA GLY A 81 1.11 8.30 3.32
C GLY A 81 1.01 8.61 4.81
N LYS A 82 0.44 9.78 5.13
CA LYS A 82 0.30 10.24 6.52
C LYS A 82 -0.69 9.40 7.36
N ASP A 83 -1.54 8.62 6.72
CA ASP A 83 -2.53 7.78 7.40
C ASP A 83 -1.93 6.47 7.97
N VAL A 84 -0.66 6.18 7.70
CA VAL A 84 0.03 4.96 8.17
C VAL A 84 -0.05 4.77 9.68
N ALA A 85 0.04 5.85 10.45
CA ALA A 85 -0.06 5.81 11.92
C ALA A 85 -1.44 5.41 12.44
N LYS A 86 -2.50 5.53 11.63
CA LYS A 86 -3.87 5.14 12.01
C LYS A 86 -4.05 3.62 11.97
N THR A 87 -3.26 2.94 11.14
CA THR A 87 -3.35 1.49 10.90
C THR A 87 -2.41 0.71 11.82
N ILE A 88 -1.21 1.25 12.12
CA ILE A 88 -0.22 0.55 12.94
C ILE A 88 -0.56 0.71 14.42
N VAL A 89 -0.87 -0.40 15.10
CA VAL A 89 -1.20 -0.44 16.53
C VAL A 89 -0.04 -0.89 17.42
N GLY A 90 1.04 -1.42 16.84
CA GLY A 90 2.26 -1.80 17.53
C GLY A 90 3.42 -1.94 16.56
N ILE A 91 4.61 -1.50 16.97
CA ILE A 91 5.81 -1.51 16.15
C ILE A 91 7.02 -1.91 16.99
N ASP A 92 7.98 -2.58 16.38
CA ASP A 92 9.26 -2.83 17.06
C ASP A 92 10.15 -1.58 17.06
N PRO A 93 11.17 -1.53 17.92
CA PRO A 93 12.01 -0.36 18.08
C PRO A 93 13.10 -0.20 17.01
N TYR A 94 13.23 -1.12 16.04
CA TYR A 94 14.39 -1.15 15.13
C TYR A 94 14.47 0.08 14.22
N LEU A 95 13.33 0.55 13.72
CA LEU A 95 13.35 1.76 12.88
C LEU A 95 13.87 2.96 13.66
N SER A 96 13.38 3.17 14.87
CA SER A 96 13.79 4.30 15.74
C SER A 96 15.22 4.18 16.29
N LYS A 97 15.74 2.94 16.42
CA LYS A 97 17.10 2.69 16.96
C LYS A 97 18.17 2.61 15.87
N LEU A 98 17.88 1.98 14.75
CA LEU A 98 18.87 1.63 13.73
C LEU A 98 18.80 2.51 12.49
N ARG A 99 17.69 3.20 12.27
CA ARG A 99 17.45 4.09 11.14
C ARG A 99 16.87 5.42 11.63
N THR A 100 17.58 6.06 12.54
CA THR A 100 17.18 7.33 13.15
C THR A 100 16.96 8.44 12.12
N ASP A 101 17.81 8.49 11.08
CA ASP A 101 17.67 9.41 9.96
C ASP A 101 16.29 9.30 9.28
N MET A 102 15.86 8.08 9.04
CA MET A 102 14.58 7.78 8.43
C MET A 102 13.43 8.00 9.41
N TRP A 103 13.59 7.52 10.65
CA TRP A 103 12.59 7.67 11.70
C TRP A 103 12.28 9.14 11.97
N ASP A 104 13.28 9.98 12.12
CA ASP A 104 13.12 11.40 12.37
C ASP A 104 12.39 12.11 11.24
N ARG A 105 12.67 11.71 10.00
CA ARG A 105 11.97 12.24 8.83
C ARG A 105 10.48 11.83 8.80
N TYR A 106 10.17 10.56 9.05
CA TYR A 106 8.76 10.12 9.11
C TYR A 106 8.01 10.78 10.27
N LYS A 107 8.63 10.86 11.42
CA LYS A 107 8.07 11.46 12.62
C LYS A 107 7.79 12.96 12.46
N SER A 108 8.64 13.68 11.74
CA SER A 108 8.40 15.11 11.45
C SER A 108 7.14 15.34 10.62
N GLU A 109 6.79 14.38 9.76
CA GLU A 109 5.60 14.45 8.89
C GLU A 109 4.35 13.82 9.53
N VAL A 110 4.55 12.84 10.41
CA VAL A 110 3.50 12.05 11.07
C VAL A 110 3.86 11.87 12.55
N PRO A 111 3.65 12.90 13.40
CA PRO A 111 4.02 12.87 14.83
C PRO A 111 3.33 11.77 15.63
N GLU A 112 2.19 11.27 15.16
CA GLU A 112 1.44 10.17 15.78
C GLU A 112 2.24 8.87 15.85
N LEU A 113 3.25 8.68 15.01
CA LEU A 113 4.15 7.53 15.04
C LEU A 113 4.85 7.34 16.39
N GLU A 114 5.16 8.44 17.09
CA GLU A 114 5.77 8.37 18.43
C GLU A 114 4.85 7.79 19.51
N LYS A 115 3.54 7.80 19.26
CA LYS A 115 2.54 7.29 20.20
C LYS A 115 2.26 5.81 20.01
N ILE A 116 2.78 5.20 18.93
CA ILE A 116 2.57 3.78 18.65
C ILE A 116 3.32 2.96 19.71
N PRO A 117 2.65 2.02 20.39
CA PRO A 117 3.28 1.15 21.37
C PRO A 117 4.46 0.36 20.80
N LEU A 118 5.61 0.40 21.49
CA LEU A 118 6.72 -0.48 21.18
C LEU A 118 6.44 -1.88 21.73
N ILE A 119 6.59 -2.89 20.89
CA ILE A 119 6.30 -4.30 21.20
C ILE A 119 7.56 -5.15 21.42
N GLY A 120 8.72 -4.52 21.46
CA GLY A 120 10.00 -5.23 21.49
C GLY A 120 10.35 -5.86 20.14
N ASN A 121 11.42 -6.67 20.11
CA ASN A 121 11.89 -7.34 18.90
C ASN A 121 12.32 -8.77 19.20
N VAL A 122 12.05 -9.68 18.26
CA VAL A 122 12.36 -11.12 18.42
C VAL A 122 13.86 -11.36 18.47
N ASN A 123 14.66 -10.69 17.65
CA ASN A 123 16.13 -10.83 17.67
C ASN A 123 16.73 -10.47 19.02
N ASP A 124 16.19 -9.43 19.66
CA ASP A 124 16.67 -8.97 20.97
C ASP A 124 16.06 -9.79 22.12
N LYS A 125 15.21 -10.77 21.82
CA LYS A 125 14.43 -11.53 22.82
C LYS A 125 13.60 -10.64 23.74
N THR A 126 13.14 -9.50 23.22
CA THR A 126 12.32 -8.52 23.94
C THR A 126 10.89 -8.45 23.43
N PHE A 127 10.51 -9.33 22.50
CA PHE A 127 9.18 -9.36 21.94
C PHE A 127 8.13 -9.69 23.01
N ASP A 128 7.17 -8.79 23.18
CA ASP A 128 6.16 -8.86 24.22
C ASP A 128 4.84 -9.39 23.63
N VAL A 129 4.66 -10.71 23.73
CA VAL A 129 3.48 -11.41 23.19
C VAL A 129 2.20 -10.93 23.89
N GLU A 130 2.23 -10.72 25.21
CA GLU A 130 1.07 -10.27 26.00
C GLU A 130 0.60 -8.89 25.54
N LYS A 131 1.54 -8.00 25.33
CA LYS A 131 1.27 -6.67 24.80
C LYS A 131 0.67 -6.74 23.39
N VAL A 132 1.23 -7.57 22.50
CA VAL A 132 0.70 -7.76 21.15
C VAL A 132 -0.74 -8.28 21.20
N ILE A 133 -1.04 -9.28 22.03
CA ILE A 133 -2.41 -9.78 22.24
C ILE A 133 -3.32 -8.66 22.72
N SER A 134 -2.90 -7.86 23.68
CA SER A 134 -3.70 -6.75 24.22
C SER A 134 -4.02 -5.66 23.18
N LEU A 135 -3.17 -5.50 22.17
CA LEU A 135 -3.41 -4.59 21.05
C LEU A 135 -4.45 -5.10 20.06
N ASN A 136 -4.88 -6.36 20.17
CA ASN A 136 -5.88 -6.99 19.33
C ASN A 136 -5.69 -6.70 17.83
N PRO A 137 -4.56 -7.11 17.23
CA PRO A 137 -4.29 -6.86 15.82
C PRO A 137 -5.09 -7.78 14.89
N ASP A 138 -5.45 -7.29 13.72
CA ASP A 138 -6.02 -8.11 12.64
C ASP A 138 -4.91 -8.90 11.91
N VAL A 139 -3.71 -8.32 11.83
CA VAL A 139 -2.54 -8.87 11.12
C VAL A 139 -1.24 -8.48 11.82
N ILE A 140 -0.29 -9.39 11.81
CA ILE A 140 1.09 -9.15 12.25
C ILE A 140 2.00 -9.39 11.04
N PHE A 141 2.75 -8.38 10.62
CA PHE A 141 3.81 -8.53 9.63
C PHE A 141 5.12 -8.87 10.32
N MET A 142 5.74 -9.95 9.87
CA MET A 142 6.99 -10.46 10.40
C MET A 142 7.99 -10.76 9.29
N PRO A 143 9.30 -10.50 9.47
CA PRO A 143 10.32 -10.95 8.54
C PRO A 143 10.40 -12.48 8.49
N LEU A 144 10.50 -13.07 7.29
CA LEU A 144 10.52 -14.51 7.08
C LEU A 144 11.62 -15.25 7.90
N PHE A 145 12.78 -14.59 8.08
CA PHE A 145 13.89 -15.20 8.83
C PHE A 145 13.63 -15.38 10.33
N PHE A 146 12.51 -14.87 10.84
CA PHE A 146 12.05 -15.13 12.21
C PHE A 146 11.13 -16.38 12.31
N LYS A 147 10.79 -17.00 11.19
CA LYS A 147 9.79 -18.09 11.12
C LYS A 147 9.99 -19.20 12.18
N ASP A 148 11.26 -19.56 12.45
CA ASP A 148 11.58 -20.66 13.37
C ASP A 148 11.69 -20.20 14.84
N GLN A 149 11.30 -18.98 15.14
CA GLN A 149 11.40 -18.38 16.48
C GLN A 149 10.03 -18.16 17.15
N TYR A 150 8.94 -18.60 16.48
CA TYR A 150 7.54 -18.48 16.94
C TYR A 150 6.89 -19.84 17.09
#